data_41a7acb27426d93058b716c9516d49e7
#
_entry.id   41a7acb27426d93058b716c9516d49e7
#
_cell.length_a   1.000
_cell.length_b   1.000
_cell.length_c   1.000
_cell.angle_alpha   90.00
_cell.angle_beta   90.00
_cell.angle_gamma   90.00
#
_symmetry.space_group_name_H-M   'P 1'
#
loop_
_entity.id
_entity.type
_entity.pdbx_description
1 polymer ?
#
loop_
_entity_poly.entity_id
_entity_poly.type
_entity_poly.pdbx_seq_one_letter_code
_entity_poly.pdbx_strand_id
1 'polypeptide(L)'
;MYVYIYDNFLRAKKYASVVKAMEVNLTDYGIAGKILRLNNYIDAKPIIDDEIKRGAKTIVMVGNDQTFGHILSRAATCECSFGFLPVGPNNSIAEVLGIPVGVDACEVLSRRRKERLDVGWMNNRYFVSQLHVLPAKVEVFYDERFRVTTNDKMEVVVCNLQPFFWKFNKKDTDLRVVHPQDGKLEAFLRPLTKTSWWGYTYEDPSIFPFEEMEIRGEEPFAVEADGKVTKEIKVKIKLAHSKIDM
;
A
#
# COMPACT_ATOMS: atom_id res chain seq x y z
N MET A 1 6.23 -21.60 10.97
CA MET A 1 6.19 -22.10 9.57
C MET A 1 6.02 -20.89 8.66
N TYR A 2 6.79 -20.84 7.56
CA TYR A 2 6.62 -19.84 6.50
C TYR A 2 5.62 -20.35 5.47
N VAL A 3 4.78 -19.42 4.95
CA VAL A 3 3.88 -19.69 3.84
C VAL A 3 4.10 -18.57 2.79
N TYR A 4 4.49 -18.98 1.60
CA TYR A 4 4.79 -18.07 0.47
C TYR A 4 3.59 -18.01 -0.45
N ILE A 5 3.04 -16.83 -0.66
CA ILE A 5 1.92 -16.59 -1.56
C ILE A 5 2.43 -15.92 -2.83
N TYR A 6 2.49 -16.69 -3.89
CA TYR A 6 2.97 -16.25 -5.20
C TYR A 6 1.83 -15.65 -6.01
N ASP A 7 2.07 -14.49 -6.59
CA ASP A 7 1.14 -13.92 -7.55
C ASP A 7 1.04 -14.75 -8.83
N ASN A 8 -0.13 -14.73 -9.45
CA ASN A 8 -0.40 -15.54 -10.63
C ASN A 8 0.47 -15.15 -11.84
N PHE A 9 0.84 -13.88 -11.99
CA PHE A 9 1.66 -13.44 -13.11
C PHE A 9 3.07 -14.07 -13.12
N LEU A 10 3.55 -14.56 -11.97
CA LEU A 10 4.84 -15.25 -11.83
C LEU A 10 4.89 -16.62 -12.53
N ARG A 11 3.74 -17.13 -13.00
CA ARG A 11 3.68 -18.32 -13.88
C ARG A 11 4.27 -18.08 -15.26
N ALA A 12 4.40 -16.82 -15.66
CA ALA A 12 4.96 -16.50 -16.97
C ALA A 12 6.42 -16.94 -17.06
N LYS A 13 6.79 -17.58 -18.18
CA LYS A 13 8.11 -18.19 -18.40
C LYS A 13 9.29 -17.25 -18.12
N LYS A 14 9.11 -15.94 -18.35
CA LYS A 14 10.14 -14.92 -18.09
C LYS A 14 10.53 -14.79 -16.61
N TYR A 15 9.70 -15.25 -15.68
CA TYR A 15 9.99 -15.21 -14.23
C TYR A 15 10.49 -16.54 -13.66
N ALA A 16 10.50 -17.61 -14.48
CA ALA A 16 10.85 -18.94 -14.00
C ALA A 16 12.25 -19.02 -13.38
N SER A 17 13.23 -18.33 -13.97
CA SER A 17 14.62 -18.33 -13.49
C SER A 17 14.76 -17.62 -12.15
N VAL A 18 14.18 -16.43 -11.99
CA VAL A 18 14.25 -15.67 -10.73
C VAL A 18 13.49 -16.39 -9.61
N VAL A 19 12.31 -16.92 -9.90
CA VAL A 19 11.51 -17.68 -8.93
C VAL A 19 12.30 -18.91 -8.43
N LYS A 20 12.90 -19.67 -9.36
CA LYS A 20 13.72 -20.84 -8.99
C LYS A 20 14.94 -20.44 -8.13
N ALA A 21 15.62 -19.36 -8.50
CA ALA A 21 16.77 -18.89 -7.72
C ALA A 21 16.35 -18.44 -6.32
N MET A 22 15.19 -17.76 -6.18
CA MET A 22 14.65 -17.39 -4.86
C MET A 22 14.33 -18.63 -4.03
N GLU A 23 13.68 -19.67 -4.59
CA GLU A 23 13.35 -20.90 -3.88
C GLU A 23 14.60 -21.64 -3.36
N VAL A 24 15.70 -21.63 -4.14
CA VAL A 24 17.01 -22.15 -3.69
C VAL A 24 17.53 -21.32 -2.52
N ASN A 25 17.60 -20.00 -2.64
CA ASN A 25 18.10 -19.14 -1.57
C ASN A 25 17.26 -19.25 -0.28
N LEU A 26 15.93 -19.35 -0.39
CA LEU A 26 15.07 -19.56 0.78
C LEU A 26 15.39 -20.89 1.50
N THR A 27 15.77 -21.91 0.75
CA THR A 27 16.21 -23.19 1.30
C THR A 27 17.58 -23.06 1.99
N ASP A 28 18.53 -22.41 1.33
CA ASP A 28 19.89 -22.19 1.85
C ASP A 28 19.89 -21.35 3.13
N TYR A 29 18.98 -20.37 3.23
CA TYR A 29 18.79 -19.56 4.43
C TYR A 29 17.96 -20.27 5.53
N GLY A 30 17.47 -21.48 5.31
CA GLY A 30 16.67 -22.23 6.29
C GLY A 30 15.31 -21.58 6.58
N ILE A 31 14.74 -20.88 5.61
CA ILE A 31 13.42 -20.27 5.67
C ILE A 31 12.46 -20.80 4.60
N ALA A 32 12.77 -21.94 4.01
CA ALA A 32 11.84 -22.62 3.11
C ALA A 32 10.49 -22.89 3.79
N GLY A 33 9.43 -22.93 3.00
CA GLY A 33 8.08 -23.10 3.51
C GLY A 33 7.09 -23.58 2.46
N LYS A 34 5.82 -23.55 2.81
CA LYS A 34 4.74 -23.93 1.91
C LYS A 34 4.54 -22.85 0.86
N ILE A 35 4.43 -23.26 -0.41
CA ILE A 35 4.15 -22.35 -1.53
C ILE A 35 2.68 -22.47 -1.91
N LEU A 36 2.00 -21.34 -1.95
CA LEU A 36 0.65 -21.19 -2.46
C LEU A 36 0.68 -20.24 -3.66
N ARG A 37 -0.22 -20.45 -4.59
CA ARG A 37 -0.35 -19.57 -5.76
C ARG A 37 -1.73 -18.96 -5.77
N LEU A 38 -1.81 -17.64 -5.74
CA LEU A 38 -3.07 -16.94 -5.88
C LEU A 38 -3.65 -17.20 -7.28
N ASN A 39 -4.94 -17.40 -7.32
CA ASN A 39 -5.71 -17.25 -8.54
C ASN A 39 -6.41 -15.89 -8.47
N ASN A 40 -6.47 -15.16 -9.58
CA ASN A 40 -7.01 -13.78 -9.66
C ASN A 40 -8.44 -13.61 -9.12
N TYR A 41 -9.17 -14.71 -8.91
CA TYR A 41 -10.55 -14.74 -8.45
C TYR A 41 -10.72 -15.11 -6.97
N ILE A 42 -9.65 -15.46 -6.27
CA ILE A 42 -9.75 -15.97 -4.90
C ILE A 42 -9.33 -14.85 -3.94
N ASP A 43 -10.16 -14.60 -2.94
CA ASP A 43 -9.79 -13.73 -1.83
C ASP A 43 -8.65 -14.36 -1.02
N ALA A 44 -7.60 -13.59 -0.78
CA ALA A 44 -6.42 -14.06 -0.04
C ALA A 44 -6.73 -14.34 1.43
N LYS A 45 -7.72 -13.63 2.03
CA LYS A 45 -7.99 -13.71 3.47
C LYS A 45 -8.37 -15.12 3.95
N PRO A 46 -9.32 -15.85 3.35
CA PRO A 46 -9.66 -17.21 3.78
C PRO A 46 -8.45 -18.16 3.71
N ILE A 47 -7.62 -18.02 2.69
CA ILE A 47 -6.40 -18.82 2.53
C ILE A 47 -5.43 -18.55 3.68
N ILE A 48 -5.22 -17.27 4.00
CA ILE A 48 -4.32 -16.85 5.08
C ILE A 48 -4.85 -17.32 6.42
N ASP A 49 -6.13 -17.15 6.71
CA ASP A 49 -6.77 -17.60 7.95
C ASP A 49 -6.62 -19.12 8.13
N ASP A 50 -6.78 -19.89 7.06
CA ASP A 50 -6.60 -21.35 7.12
C ASP A 50 -5.14 -21.77 7.36
N GLU A 51 -4.19 -21.07 6.74
CA GLU A 51 -2.77 -21.36 6.97
C GLU A 51 -2.33 -20.96 8.39
N ILE A 52 -2.85 -19.87 8.94
CA ILE A 52 -2.62 -19.49 10.33
C ILE A 52 -3.14 -20.55 11.29
N LYS A 53 -4.36 -21.07 11.07
CA LYS A 53 -4.91 -22.20 11.84
C LYS A 53 -4.05 -23.45 11.76
N ARG A 54 -3.34 -23.67 10.65
CA ARG A 54 -2.38 -24.76 10.45
C ARG A 54 -0.99 -24.47 11.04
N GLY A 55 -0.80 -23.32 11.70
CA GLY A 55 0.44 -22.96 12.39
C GLY A 55 1.39 -22.10 11.55
N ALA A 56 0.92 -21.45 10.49
CA ALA A 56 1.71 -20.43 9.83
C ALA A 56 1.94 -19.24 10.78
N LYS A 57 3.18 -18.79 10.90
CA LYS A 57 3.56 -17.61 11.69
C LYS A 57 3.99 -16.44 10.82
N THR A 58 4.37 -16.72 9.60
CA THR A 58 4.83 -15.72 8.64
C THR A 58 4.22 -16.01 7.27
N ILE A 59 3.53 -15.05 6.74
CA ILE A 59 2.99 -15.04 5.37
C ILE A 59 3.89 -14.16 4.51
N VAL A 60 4.46 -14.72 3.47
CA VAL A 60 5.37 -14.00 2.57
C VAL A 60 4.70 -13.77 1.23
N MET A 61 4.52 -12.53 0.87
CA MET A 61 3.99 -12.12 -0.43
C MET A 61 5.12 -12.14 -1.45
N VAL A 62 4.90 -12.84 -2.58
CA VAL A 62 5.86 -12.89 -3.68
C VAL A 62 5.21 -12.28 -4.93
N GLY A 63 5.65 -11.10 -5.31
CA GLY A 63 5.04 -10.36 -6.42
C GLY A 63 5.43 -8.90 -6.44
N ASN A 64 4.51 -8.01 -6.74
CA ASN A 64 4.73 -6.57 -6.87
C ASN A 64 3.82 -5.76 -5.95
N ASP A 65 3.78 -4.42 -6.12
CA ASP A 65 2.96 -3.52 -5.30
C ASP A 65 1.48 -3.90 -5.30
N GLN A 66 0.93 -4.39 -6.41
CA GLN A 66 -0.46 -4.86 -6.46
C GLN A 66 -0.66 -6.12 -5.60
N THR A 67 0.30 -7.04 -5.63
CA THR A 67 0.28 -8.24 -4.76
C THR A 67 0.31 -7.85 -3.30
N PHE A 68 1.19 -6.91 -2.95
CA PHE A 68 1.31 -6.35 -1.61
C PHE A 68 -0.01 -5.77 -1.11
N GLY A 69 -0.57 -4.80 -1.84
CA GLY A 69 -1.83 -4.15 -1.47
C GLY A 69 -3.01 -5.14 -1.43
N HIS A 70 -3.10 -6.04 -2.41
CA HIS A 70 -4.17 -7.03 -2.48
C HIS A 70 -4.18 -7.97 -1.26
N ILE A 71 -3.04 -8.40 -0.78
CA ILE A 71 -2.96 -9.31 0.36
C ILE A 71 -3.15 -8.54 1.66
N LEU A 72 -2.39 -7.47 1.88
CA LEU A 72 -2.38 -6.77 3.16
C LEU A 72 -3.69 -6.03 3.46
N SER A 73 -4.35 -5.44 2.46
CA SER A 73 -5.65 -4.79 2.67
C SER A 73 -6.73 -5.74 3.22
N ARG A 74 -6.56 -7.03 3.02
CA ARG A 74 -7.48 -8.08 3.51
C ARG A 74 -6.99 -8.77 4.78
N ALA A 75 -5.68 -8.86 4.93
CA ALA A 75 -5.05 -9.59 6.03
C ALA A 75 -4.56 -8.70 7.17
N ALA A 76 -4.85 -7.40 7.14
CA ALA A 76 -4.38 -6.42 8.13
C ALA A 76 -4.77 -6.74 9.58
N THR A 77 -5.78 -7.59 9.80
CA THR A 77 -6.23 -8.02 11.13
C THR A 77 -5.78 -9.45 11.48
N CYS A 78 -5.00 -10.09 10.63
CA CYS A 78 -4.54 -11.46 10.89
C CYS A 78 -3.37 -11.46 11.88
N GLU A 79 -3.40 -12.40 12.82
CA GLU A 79 -2.35 -12.56 13.83
C GLU A 79 -1.14 -13.34 13.28
N CYS A 80 -0.43 -12.73 12.34
CA CYS A 80 0.80 -13.28 11.78
C CYS A 80 1.75 -12.15 11.38
N SER A 81 3.01 -12.50 11.12
CA SER A 81 3.95 -11.55 10.50
C SER A 81 3.88 -11.67 8.99
N PHE A 82 4.17 -10.59 8.31
CA PHE A 82 4.24 -10.54 6.85
C PHE A 82 5.67 -10.37 6.38
N GLY A 83 5.98 -10.86 5.21
CA GLY A 83 7.22 -10.61 4.48
C GLY A 83 6.91 -10.28 3.03
N PHE A 84 7.84 -9.61 2.37
CA PHE A 84 7.69 -9.24 0.96
C PHE A 84 8.92 -9.62 0.16
N LEU A 85 8.71 -10.35 -0.92
CA LEU A 85 9.72 -10.69 -1.92
C LEU A 85 9.30 -10.06 -3.26
N PRO A 86 9.79 -8.87 -3.56
CA PRO A 86 9.36 -8.12 -4.74
C PRO A 86 9.92 -8.74 -6.02
N VAL A 87 9.04 -9.01 -6.98
CA VAL A 87 9.39 -9.55 -8.31
C VAL A 87 8.52 -8.91 -9.37
N GLY A 88 9.08 -8.66 -10.53
CA GLY A 88 8.37 -8.09 -11.67
C GLY A 88 8.42 -6.55 -11.71
N PRO A 89 7.53 -5.91 -12.44
CA PRO A 89 7.47 -4.46 -12.54
C PRO A 89 6.67 -3.87 -11.36
N ASN A 90 6.82 -2.55 -11.11
CA ASN A 90 6.07 -1.80 -10.11
C ASN A 90 6.34 -2.29 -8.68
N ASN A 91 7.55 -2.01 -8.18
CA ASN A 91 8.00 -2.35 -6.84
C ASN A 91 8.37 -1.10 -6.03
N SER A 92 7.59 -0.04 -6.14
CA SER A 92 7.83 1.22 -5.45
C SER A 92 7.71 1.08 -3.93
N ILE A 93 6.82 0.20 -3.45
CA ILE A 93 6.70 -0.13 -2.03
C ILE A 93 7.98 -0.80 -1.52
N ALA A 94 8.54 -1.72 -2.28
CA ALA A 94 9.80 -2.36 -1.93
C ALA A 94 10.95 -1.35 -1.81
N GLU A 95 11.00 -0.37 -2.72
CA GLU A 95 11.98 0.72 -2.68
C GLU A 95 11.85 1.54 -1.39
N VAL A 96 10.62 1.92 -1.02
CA VAL A 96 10.34 2.66 0.23
C VAL A 96 10.73 1.85 1.47
N LEU A 97 10.47 0.55 1.46
CA LEU A 97 10.83 -0.36 2.56
C LEU A 97 12.31 -0.76 2.57
N GLY A 98 13.10 -0.32 1.59
CA GLY A 98 14.50 -0.70 1.45
C GLY A 98 14.72 -2.17 1.11
N ILE A 99 13.74 -2.82 0.47
CA ILE A 99 13.80 -4.22 0.07
C ILE A 99 14.26 -4.31 -1.40
N PRO A 100 15.38 -4.98 -1.69
CA PRO A 100 15.84 -5.15 -3.07
C PRO A 100 14.89 -6.03 -3.89
N VAL A 101 14.77 -5.77 -5.19
CA VAL A 101 13.93 -6.57 -6.08
C VAL A 101 14.65 -7.84 -6.50
N GLY A 102 13.95 -8.98 -6.47
CA GLY A 102 14.46 -10.27 -6.91
C GLY A 102 15.13 -11.07 -5.81
N VAL A 103 16.19 -11.78 -6.16
CA VAL A 103 16.82 -12.82 -5.30
C VAL A 103 17.38 -12.25 -4.01
N ASP A 104 17.93 -11.05 -4.04
CA ASP A 104 18.56 -10.40 -2.87
C ASP A 104 17.56 -10.10 -1.74
N ALA A 105 16.25 -10.02 -2.05
CA ALA A 105 15.21 -9.89 -1.04
C ALA A 105 15.16 -11.10 -0.08
N CYS A 106 15.62 -12.28 -0.52
CA CYS A 106 15.66 -13.48 0.31
C CYS A 106 16.62 -13.31 1.51
N GLU A 107 17.73 -12.60 1.30
CA GLU A 107 18.66 -12.28 2.40
C GLU A 107 17.99 -11.35 3.41
N VAL A 108 17.29 -10.30 2.96
CA VAL A 108 16.57 -9.37 3.85
C VAL A 108 15.55 -10.15 4.70
N LEU A 109 14.75 -11.00 4.07
CA LEU A 109 13.77 -11.84 4.76
C LEU A 109 14.43 -12.79 5.78
N SER A 110 15.59 -13.34 5.45
CA SER A 110 16.31 -14.28 6.30
C SER A 110 16.81 -13.67 7.62
N ARG A 111 17.01 -12.37 7.64
CA ARG A 111 17.43 -11.62 8.86
C ARG A 111 16.33 -11.56 9.92
N ARG A 112 15.08 -11.90 9.58
CA ARG A 112 13.91 -11.98 10.49
C ARG A 112 13.70 -10.72 11.35
N ARG A 113 14.15 -9.56 10.89
CA ARG A 113 13.85 -8.29 11.54
C ARG A 113 12.40 -7.96 11.26
N LYS A 114 11.71 -7.48 12.28
CA LYS A 114 10.31 -7.09 12.17
C LYS A 114 10.16 -5.62 12.47
N GLU A 115 9.38 -4.98 11.63
CA GLU A 115 8.95 -3.60 11.80
C GLU A 115 7.43 -3.57 11.91
N ARG A 116 6.93 -2.67 12.74
CA ARG A 116 5.50 -2.51 12.97
C ARG A 116 4.99 -1.35 12.14
N LEU A 117 4.19 -1.64 11.12
CA LEU A 117 3.62 -0.63 10.23
C LEU A 117 2.21 -0.25 10.66
N ASP A 118 1.95 1.04 10.60
CA ASP A 118 0.61 1.60 10.73
C ASP A 118 -0.26 1.17 9.55
N VAL A 119 -1.58 1.19 9.74
CA VAL A 119 -2.55 0.80 8.73
C VAL A 119 -3.63 1.86 8.65
N GLY A 120 -3.96 2.27 7.44
CA GLY A 120 -5.10 3.14 7.20
C GLY A 120 -6.41 2.33 7.12
N TRP A 121 -7.50 2.96 7.54
CA TRP A 121 -8.85 2.41 7.40
C TRP A 121 -9.71 3.41 6.61
N MET A 122 -10.41 2.91 5.61
CA MET A 122 -11.31 3.69 4.77
C MET A 122 -12.67 3.03 4.69
N ASN A 123 -13.71 3.70 5.20
CA ASN A 123 -15.07 3.17 5.28
C ASN A 123 -15.08 1.77 5.97
N ASN A 124 -15.06 0.68 5.21
CA ASN A 124 -15.10 -0.70 5.71
C ASN A 124 -13.91 -1.54 5.26
N ARG A 125 -12.78 -0.93 4.92
CA ARG A 125 -11.59 -1.64 4.44
C ARG A 125 -10.30 -0.98 4.90
N TYR A 126 -9.27 -1.80 4.97
CA TYR A 126 -7.92 -1.36 5.28
C TYR A 126 -7.16 -1.00 3.99
N PHE A 127 -6.24 -0.07 4.12
CA PHE A 127 -5.18 0.18 3.13
C PHE A 127 -3.85 0.32 3.86
N VAL A 128 -2.79 -0.11 3.23
CA VAL A 128 -1.45 -0.13 3.86
C VAL A 128 -0.51 0.84 3.19
N SER A 129 -0.61 0.98 1.88
CA SER A 129 0.27 1.84 1.10
C SER A 129 -0.31 3.26 0.99
N GLN A 130 -1.40 3.41 0.29
CA GLN A 130 -2.00 4.70 0.00
C GLN A 130 -3.47 4.60 -0.38
N LEU A 131 -4.14 5.74 -0.26
CA LEU A 131 -5.46 6.00 -0.79
C LEU A 131 -5.38 7.24 -1.67
N HIS A 132 -5.91 7.17 -2.88
CA HIS A 132 -5.89 8.24 -3.86
C HIS A 132 -7.32 8.60 -4.29
N VAL A 133 -7.74 9.81 -3.98
CA VAL A 133 -8.95 10.44 -4.52
C VAL A 133 -8.56 11.13 -5.82
N LEU A 134 -9.06 10.59 -6.93
CA LEU A 134 -8.83 11.17 -8.25
C LEU A 134 -9.45 12.58 -8.32
N PRO A 135 -8.91 13.48 -9.15
CA PRO A 135 -9.34 14.88 -9.20
C PRO A 135 -10.86 15.06 -9.28
N ALA A 136 -11.45 15.58 -8.22
CA ALA A 136 -12.89 15.78 -8.08
C ALA A 136 -13.21 17.05 -7.28
N LYS A 137 -14.44 17.56 -7.40
CA LYS A 137 -14.95 18.57 -6.48
C LYS A 137 -15.30 17.91 -5.16
N VAL A 138 -14.43 18.09 -4.17
CA VAL A 138 -14.58 17.50 -2.86
C VAL A 138 -14.28 18.52 -1.78
N GLU A 139 -14.86 18.28 -0.62
CA GLU A 139 -14.58 18.98 0.62
C GLU A 139 -13.84 18.02 1.54
N VAL A 140 -12.78 18.49 2.17
CA VAL A 140 -12.01 17.72 3.13
C VAL A 140 -12.24 18.29 4.52
N PHE A 141 -12.69 17.45 5.43
CA PHE A 141 -12.87 17.76 6.85
C PHE A 141 -11.78 17.06 7.64
N TYR A 142 -11.10 17.80 8.45
CA TYR A 142 -9.92 17.37 9.19
C TYR A 142 -10.10 17.65 10.68
N ASP A 143 -9.89 16.65 11.53
CA ASP A 143 -10.01 16.72 12.99
C ASP A 143 -11.31 17.41 13.48
N GLU A 144 -12.42 17.22 12.76
CA GLU A 144 -13.73 17.83 13.04
C GLU A 144 -13.74 19.39 13.14
N ARG A 145 -12.59 20.04 12.95
CA ARG A 145 -12.38 21.48 13.16
C ARG A 145 -12.08 22.26 11.90
N PHE A 146 -11.43 21.61 10.94
CA PHE A 146 -10.98 22.27 9.73
C PHE A 146 -11.74 21.75 8.52
N ARG A 147 -12.05 22.65 7.63
CA ARG A 147 -12.65 22.35 6.32
C ARG A 147 -11.80 22.97 5.23
N VAL A 148 -11.36 22.15 4.30
CA VAL A 148 -10.65 22.57 3.10
C VAL A 148 -11.58 22.42 1.91
N THR A 149 -11.78 23.51 1.18
CA THR A 149 -12.59 23.54 -0.05
C THR A 149 -11.81 24.25 -1.13
N THR A 150 -12.06 23.90 -2.38
CA THR A 150 -11.53 24.62 -3.55
C THR A 150 -12.66 24.95 -4.50
N ASN A 151 -12.50 26.01 -5.30
CA ASN A 151 -13.47 26.37 -6.33
C ASN A 151 -13.49 25.37 -7.50
N ASP A 152 -12.39 24.68 -7.70
CA ASP A 152 -12.18 23.69 -8.75
C ASP A 152 -12.01 22.27 -8.18
N LYS A 153 -11.50 21.37 -9.01
CA LYS A 153 -11.19 20.00 -8.58
C LYS A 153 -9.95 19.98 -7.68
N MET A 154 -9.93 19.02 -6.80
CA MET A 154 -8.80 18.72 -5.94
C MET A 154 -8.46 17.24 -6.02
N GLU A 155 -7.18 16.93 -6.07
CA GLU A 155 -6.64 15.60 -5.86
C GLU A 155 -6.27 15.45 -4.40
N VAL A 156 -6.64 14.33 -3.78
CA VAL A 156 -6.26 14.04 -2.40
C VAL A 156 -5.57 12.68 -2.38
N VAL A 157 -4.37 12.66 -1.82
CA VAL A 157 -3.66 11.40 -1.58
C VAL A 157 -3.41 11.27 -0.10
N VAL A 158 -3.80 10.14 0.46
CA VAL A 158 -3.51 9.78 1.84
C VAL A 158 -2.49 8.66 1.83
N CYS A 159 -1.39 8.87 2.50
CA CYS A 159 -0.26 7.95 2.55
C CYS A 159 -0.01 7.44 3.96
N ASN A 160 0.37 6.20 4.03
CA ASN A 160 0.98 5.56 5.18
C ASN A 160 2.45 5.18 4.87
N LEU A 161 2.74 4.97 3.58
CA LEU A 161 4.09 4.84 3.04
C LEU A 161 4.36 6.04 2.13
N GLN A 162 5.63 6.36 1.88
CA GLN A 162 6.00 7.52 1.07
C GLN A 162 5.31 7.50 -0.31
N PRO A 163 4.69 8.61 -0.75
CA PRO A 163 4.04 8.68 -2.04
C PRO A 163 5.08 8.67 -3.17
N PHE A 164 5.13 7.61 -3.91
CA PHE A 164 6.11 7.38 -4.98
C PHE A 164 5.64 7.81 -6.38
N PHE A 165 4.40 8.21 -6.56
CA PHE A 165 3.92 8.75 -7.84
C PHE A 165 4.18 10.25 -8.01
N TRP A 166 4.51 10.95 -6.95
CA TRP A 166 5.00 12.30 -7.04
C TRP A 166 6.52 12.29 -7.10
N LYS A 167 7.05 12.45 -8.30
CA LYS A 167 8.45 12.80 -8.46
C LYS A 167 8.59 14.24 -7.99
N PHE A 168 8.80 14.42 -6.69
CA PHE A 168 9.27 15.70 -6.17
C PHE A 168 10.55 16.09 -6.94
N ASN A 169 10.65 17.35 -7.31
CA ASN A 169 11.87 17.84 -7.92
C ASN A 169 13.05 17.48 -7.01
N LYS A 170 14.16 17.04 -7.60
CA LYS A 170 15.40 16.64 -6.87
C LYS A 170 15.95 17.66 -5.87
N LYS A 171 15.32 18.84 -5.75
CA LYS A 171 15.69 19.89 -4.80
C LYS A 171 14.97 19.78 -3.45
N ASP A 172 13.90 19.00 -3.34
CA ASP A 172 13.13 18.84 -2.10
C ASP A 172 13.63 17.59 -1.35
N THR A 173 14.91 17.62 -0.96
CA THR A 173 15.57 16.51 -0.25
C THR A 173 15.13 16.36 1.22
N ASP A 174 14.29 17.24 1.74
CA ASP A 174 13.84 17.23 3.15
C ASP A 174 12.47 16.61 3.39
N LEU A 175 11.80 16.08 2.37
CA LEU A 175 10.48 15.47 2.50
C LEU A 175 10.53 14.01 3.02
N ARG A 176 11.11 13.79 4.17
CA ARG A 176 10.80 12.62 5.01
C ARG A 176 9.50 12.87 5.77
N VAL A 177 8.43 13.18 5.04
CA VAL A 177 7.17 13.61 5.64
C VAL A 177 6.30 12.43 6.06
N VAL A 178 6.51 11.25 5.48
CA VAL A 178 5.68 10.07 5.73
C VAL A 178 6.47 9.02 6.49
N HIS A 179 6.01 8.71 7.71
CA HIS A 179 6.66 7.72 8.55
C HIS A 179 5.64 6.65 8.99
N PRO A 180 5.69 5.42 8.47
CA PRO A 180 4.65 4.42 8.66
C PRO A 180 4.58 3.83 10.08
N GLN A 181 5.13 4.50 11.08
CA GLN A 181 5.24 4.00 12.46
C GLN A 181 4.96 5.09 13.50
N ASP A 182 4.66 6.32 13.10
CA ASP A 182 4.49 7.46 14.00
C ASP A 182 3.07 7.63 14.54
N GLY A 183 2.15 6.75 14.11
CA GLY A 183 0.77 6.78 14.55
C GLY A 183 -0.08 7.84 13.84
N LYS A 184 0.33 8.28 12.66
CA LYS A 184 -0.40 9.24 11.82
C LYS A 184 -0.48 8.77 10.38
N LEU A 185 -1.39 9.39 9.64
CA LEU A 185 -1.47 9.32 8.20
C LEU A 185 -1.21 10.72 7.64
N GLU A 186 -0.59 10.83 6.48
CA GLU A 186 -0.38 12.10 5.81
C GLU A 186 -1.33 12.27 4.63
N ALA A 187 -2.05 13.39 4.63
CA ALA A 187 -2.86 13.80 3.50
C ALA A 187 -2.12 14.85 2.68
N PHE A 188 -2.07 14.63 1.39
CA PHE A 188 -1.56 15.55 0.39
C PHE A 188 -2.73 16.07 -0.42
N LEU A 189 -3.07 17.34 -0.23
CA LEU A 189 -4.15 18.01 -0.92
C LEU A 189 -3.56 18.85 -2.03
N ARG A 190 -3.95 18.56 -3.26
CA ARG A 190 -3.41 19.21 -4.44
C ARG A 190 -4.53 19.80 -5.32
N PRO A 191 -4.82 21.09 -5.17
CA PRO A 191 -5.79 21.77 -6.01
C PRO A 191 -5.36 21.73 -7.48
N LEU A 192 -6.35 21.65 -8.38
CA LEU A 192 -6.15 21.81 -9.81
C LEU A 192 -6.56 23.20 -10.22
N THR A 193 -5.66 23.92 -10.88
CA THR A 193 -5.96 25.20 -11.47
C THR A 193 -6.11 25.06 -12.99
N LYS A 194 -7.20 25.54 -13.52
CA LYS A 194 -7.41 25.59 -14.98
C LYS A 194 -6.50 26.65 -15.59
N THR A 195 -5.45 26.25 -16.26
CA THR A 195 -4.44 27.17 -16.82
C THR A 195 -4.72 27.61 -18.24
N SER A 196 -5.48 26.85 -19.01
CA SER A 196 -5.79 27.19 -20.39
C SER A 196 -6.92 26.31 -20.96
N TRP A 197 -7.30 26.57 -22.19
CA TRP A 197 -8.19 25.71 -22.97
C TRP A 197 -7.72 24.23 -23.04
N TRP A 198 -6.42 23.98 -22.83
CA TRP A 198 -5.78 22.70 -23.08
C TRP A 198 -5.55 21.82 -21.83
N GLY A 199 -5.85 22.28 -20.61
CA GLY A 199 -5.66 21.40 -19.45
C GLY A 199 -5.65 22.09 -18.09
N TYR A 200 -5.43 21.23 -17.09
CA TYR A 200 -5.25 21.60 -15.69
C TYR A 200 -3.78 21.47 -15.31
N THR A 201 -3.31 22.36 -14.47
CA THR A 201 -2.05 22.20 -13.73
C THR A 201 -2.37 21.97 -12.26
N TYR A 202 -1.49 21.23 -11.63
CA TYR A 202 -1.57 21.01 -10.19
C TYR A 202 -0.80 22.12 -9.46
N GLU A 203 -1.36 22.58 -8.37
CA GLU A 203 -0.65 23.42 -7.41
C GLU A 203 0.26 22.57 -6.53
N ASP A 204 1.16 23.23 -5.79
CA ASP A 204 1.97 22.56 -4.78
C ASP A 204 1.05 21.95 -3.70
N PRO A 205 1.34 20.74 -3.24
CA PRO A 205 0.49 20.08 -2.27
C PRO A 205 0.56 20.75 -0.89
N SER A 206 -0.59 20.92 -0.26
CA SER A 206 -0.66 21.12 1.17
C SER A 206 -0.60 19.76 1.87
N ILE A 207 0.24 19.63 2.89
CA ILE A 207 0.50 18.36 3.59
C ILE A 207 0.02 18.47 5.02
N PHE A 208 -0.81 17.51 5.44
CA PHE A 208 -1.40 17.48 6.78
C PHE A 208 -1.25 16.09 7.40
N PRO A 209 -0.54 15.93 8.52
CA PRO A 209 -0.63 14.72 9.32
C PRO A 209 -1.99 14.69 10.04
N PHE A 210 -2.62 13.51 10.11
CA PHE A 210 -3.93 13.36 10.74
C PHE A 210 -4.15 11.95 11.30
N GLU A 211 -5.11 11.83 12.20
CA GLU A 211 -5.61 10.55 12.70
C GLU A 211 -6.99 10.21 12.12
N GLU A 212 -7.82 11.23 11.88
CA GLU A 212 -9.16 11.08 11.28
C GLU A 212 -9.43 12.20 10.27
N MET A 213 -9.96 11.81 9.11
CA MET A 213 -10.33 12.69 8.01
C MET A 213 -11.61 12.20 7.34
N GLU A 214 -12.42 13.15 6.87
CA GLU A 214 -13.59 12.86 6.06
C GLU A 214 -13.55 13.65 4.76
N ILE A 215 -13.79 12.98 3.64
CA ILE A 215 -13.87 13.58 2.30
C ILE A 215 -15.30 13.42 1.81
N ARG A 216 -15.91 14.51 1.36
CA ARG A 216 -17.27 14.54 0.82
C ARG A 216 -17.28 15.15 -0.57
N GLY A 217 -18.02 14.55 -1.48
CA GLY A 217 -18.35 15.12 -2.78
C GLY A 217 -19.86 15.39 -2.90
N GLU A 218 -20.23 16.34 -3.73
CA GLU A 218 -21.62 16.54 -4.15
C GLU A 218 -22.05 15.42 -5.12
N GLU A 219 -21.11 14.90 -5.90
CA GLU A 219 -21.27 13.78 -6.84
C GLU A 219 -20.32 12.63 -6.47
N PRO A 220 -20.63 11.41 -6.94
CA PRO A 220 -19.74 10.27 -6.74
C PRO A 220 -18.37 10.51 -7.37
N PHE A 221 -17.31 10.36 -6.60
CA PHE A 221 -15.92 10.49 -7.03
C PHE A 221 -15.17 9.16 -6.92
N ALA A 222 -14.13 9.01 -7.75
CA ALA A 222 -13.34 7.80 -7.78
C ALA A 222 -12.26 7.83 -6.70
N VAL A 223 -12.15 6.72 -5.97
CA VAL A 223 -11.15 6.50 -4.94
C VAL A 223 -10.43 5.20 -5.22
N GLU A 224 -9.12 5.26 -5.30
CA GLU A 224 -8.24 4.11 -5.40
C GLU A 224 -7.56 3.86 -4.07
N ALA A 225 -7.63 2.63 -3.57
CA ALA A 225 -6.91 2.20 -2.37
C ALA A 225 -6.19 0.89 -2.67
N ASP A 226 -4.87 0.88 -2.54
CA ASP A 226 -4.01 -0.27 -2.82
C ASP A 226 -4.34 -0.97 -4.16
N GLY A 227 -4.53 -0.17 -5.22
CA GLY A 227 -4.83 -0.64 -6.57
C GLY A 227 -6.29 -1.01 -6.85
N LYS A 228 -7.22 -0.84 -5.88
CA LYS A 228 -8.65 -1.07 -6.08
C LYS A 228 -9.41 0.25 -6.17
N VAL A 229 -10.04 0.50 -7.31
CA VAL A 229 -10.88 1.69 -7.54
C VAL A 229 -12.33 1.44 -7.14
N THR A 230 -12.91 2.40 -6.44
CA THR A 230 -14.36 2.45 -6.11
C THR A 230 -14.91 3.85 -6.35
N LYS A 231 -16.23 3.95 -6.40
CA LYS A 231 -16.93 5.25 -6.44
C LYS A 231 -17.59 5.50 -5.09
N GLU A 232 -17.33 6.64 -4.52
CA GLU A 232 -17.81 7.04 -3.20
C GLU A 232 -18.40 8.47 -3.28
N ILE A 233 -19.37 8.78 -2.44
CA ILE A 233 -19.85 10.17 -2.21
C ILE A 233 -19.19 10.72 -0.95
N LYS A 234 -18.85 9.81 -0.02
CA LYS A 234 -18.27 10.12 1.26
C LYS A 234 -17.23 9.07 1.64
N VAL A 235 -16.08 9.52 2.05
CA VAL A 235 -14.99 8.67 2.53
C VAL A 235 -14.59 9.11 3.92
N LYS A 236 -14.69 8.21 4.88
CA LYS A 236 -14.09 8.37 6.20
C LYS A 236 -12.77 7.61 6.23
N ILE A 237 -11.73 8.31 6.63
CA ILE A 237 -10.37 7.78 6.70
C ILE A 237 -9.87 7.97 8.12
N LYS A 238 -9.27 6.95 8.67
CA LYS A 238 -8.62 7.02 9.98
C LYS A 238 -7.44 6.07 10.08
N LEU A 239 -6.58 6.37 11.01
CA LEU A 239 -5.58 5.39 11.44
C LEU A 239 -6.30 4.20 12.09
N ALA A 240 -5.98 2.99 11.65
CA ALA A 240 -6.53 1.79 12.28
C ALA A 240 -5.84 1.50 13.62
N HIS A 241 -6.57 0.88 14.56
CA HIS A 241 -5.96 0.43 15.81
C HIS A 241 -5.01 -0.77 15.60
N SER A 242 -5.22 -1.51 14.52
CA SER A 242 -4.36 -2.64 14.14
C SER A 242 -3.07 -2.14 13.49
N LYS A 243 -1.96 -2.80 13.81
CA LYS A 243 -0.67 -2.62 13.14
C LYS A 243 -0.27 -3.93 12.47
N ILE A 244 0.53 -3.84 11.41
CA ILE A 244 1.06 -5.00 10.70
C ILE A 244 2.51 -5.22 11.11
N ASP A 245 2.83 -6.42 11.57
CA ASP A 245 4.22 -6.85 11.78
C ASP A 245 4.81 -7.30 10.43
N MET A 246 5.77 -6.58 9.92
CA MET A 246 6.41 -6.86 8.64
C MET A 246 7.94 -7.00 8.77
#